data_c48c2559d0bf0b6eed4e727a97a498d7
#
_entry.id   c48c2559d0bf0b6eed4e727a97a498d7
#
_cell.length_a   1.000
_cell.length_b   1.000
_cell.length_c   1.000
_cell.angle_alpha   90.00
_cell.angle_beta   90.00
_cell.angle_gamma   90.00
#
_symmetry.space_group_name_H-M   'P 1'
#
loop_
_entity.id
_entity.type
_entity.pdbx_description
1 polymer ?
#
loop_
_entity_poly.entity_id
_entity_poly.type
_entity_poly.pdbx_seq_one_letter_code
_entity_poly.pdbx_strand_id
1 'polypeptide(L)'
;MDRKQNIQAALKKAFCLSPRLTVAIAIPSFVFVFVMLGVDATPPHTPLFYLACLLSSYALVITITGAPGVVRSMQRSLAVRPLQRQIRQHPLGARYLDDAIFRSMISLYSSLLINALYAAFKLISGLRFHSSWFISLAAYYLLLALMRFLLLRHVNKNNVGTNLPSEWRRYRLCGVLLFLMNIVLVGVVVLVIHQDGAFVYPGNLIYLMALYTFYALITAGINVAKFQKYGSPVLSAAKVISLTAALVSLFALETAMIARFSAPGNDDFRFWMTSVSGMLICMLVLGMAIVIMVRATVHLSKK
;
A
#
# COMPACT_ATOMS: atom_id res chain seq x y z
N MET A 1 -5.39 11.54 37.82
CA MET A 1 -4.46 11.63 36.67
C MET A 1 -3.78 10.29 36.36
N ASP A 2 -3.59 9.42 37.32
CA ASP A 2 -2.87 8.12 37.20
C ASP A 2 -3.54 7.04 36.32
N ARG A 3 -4.87 6.95 36.32
CA ARG A 3 -5.54 5.83 35.61
C ARG A 3 -5.36 5.89 34.07
N LYS A 4 -5.33 7.10 33.49
CA LYS A 4 -5.08 7.28 32.05
C LYS A 4 -3.63 6.97 31.67
N GLN A 5 -2.67 7.32 32.51
CA GLN A 5 -1.25 7.02 32.28
C GLN A 5 -0.97 5.53 32.40
N ASN A 6 -1.59 4.83 33.33
CA ASN A 6 -1.47 3.38 33.49
C ASN A 6 -2.10 2.63 32.31
N ILE A 7 -3.25 3.08 31.78
CA ILE A 7 -3.86 2.48 30.58
C ILE A 7 -3.00 2.70 29.34
N GLN A 8 -2.43 3.90 29.16
CA GLN A 8 -1.53 4.18 28.04
C GLN A 8 -0.23 3.39 28.13
N ALA A 9 0.32 3.20 29.31
CA ALA A 9 1.51 2.38 29.54
C ALA A 9 1.23 0.89 29.27
N ALA A 10 0.08 0.38 29.69
CA ALA A 10 -0.35 -0.98 29.45
C ALA A 10 -0.60 -1.24 27.94
N LEU A 11 -1.28 -0.31 27.26
CA LEU A 11 -1.49 -0.35 25.80
C LEU A 11 -0.15 -0.33 25.04
N LYS A 12 0.76 0.58 25.43
CA LYS A 12 2.09 0.65 24.81
C LYS A 12 2.88 -0.64 25.03
N LYS A 13 2.77 -1.27 26.18
CA LYS A 13 3.42 -2.55 26.48
C LYS A 13 2.79 -3.72 25.70
N ALA A 14 1.48 -3.71 25.47
CA ALA A 14 0.78 -4.72 24.70
C ALA A 14 1.05 -4.65 23.19
N PHE A 15 1.25 -3.44 22.65
CA PHE A 15 1.40 -3.22 21.20
C PHE A 15 2.84 -2.91 20.74
N CYS A 16 3.73 -2.47 21.61
CA CYS A 16 5.15 -2.26 21.32
C CYS A 16 6.00 -3.38 21.91
N LEU A 17 5.90 -4.58 21.32
CA LEU A 17 6.69 -5.74 21.72
C LEU A 17 8.14 -5.64 21.22
N SER A 18 9.02 -6.42 21.87
CA SER A 18 10.40 -6.59 21.37
C SER A 18 10.37 -7.24 19.96
N PRO A 19 11.35 -6.95 19.08
CA PRO A 19 11.37 -7.50 17.72
C PRO A 19 11.28 -9.03 17.65
N ARG A 20 11.87 -9.72 18.62
CA ARG A 20 11.83 -11.18 18.72
C ARG A 20 10.43 -11.68 19.08
N LEU A 21 9.77 -11.05 20.04
CA LEU A 21 8.40 -11.39 20.44
C LEU A 21 7.39 -11.06 19.34
N THR A 22 7.56 -9.95 18.62
CA THR A 22 6.72 -9.61 17.48
C THR A 22 6.75 -10.71 16.43
N VAL A 23 7.93 -11.19 16.07
CA VAL A 23 8.09 -12.29 15.08
C VAL A 23 7.53 -13.61 15.61
N ALA A 24 7.82 -13.93 16.89
CA ALA A 24 7.38 -15.17 17.53
C ALA A 24 5.85 -15.28 17.68
N ILE A 25 5.14 -14.16 17.79
CA ILE A 25 3.68 -14.14 17.86
C ILE A 25 3.06 -13.99 16.47
N ALA A 26 3.57 -13.09 15.62
CA ALA A 26 2.99 -12.80 14.33
C ALA A 26 3.05 -13.99 13.36
N ILE A 27 4.18 -14.68 13.27
CA ILE A 27 4.33 -15.82 12.33
C ILE A 27 3.35 -16.96 12.66
N PRO A 28 3.30 -17.50 13.89
CA PRO A 28 2.34 -18.56 14.23
C PRO A 28 0.88 -18.11 14.06
N SER A 29 0.57 -16.84 14.39
CA SER A 29 -0.79 -16.30 14.22
C SER A 29 -1.20 -16.26 12.76
N PHE A 30 -0.33 -15.79 11.86
CA PHE A 30 -0.63 -15.79 10.43
C PHE A 30 -0.68 -17.20 9.84
N VAL A 31 0.20 -18.11 10.28
CA VAL A 31 0.15 -19.54 9.87
C VAL A 31 -1.15 -20.17 10.33
N PHE A 32 -1.56 -19.95 11.57
CA PHE A 32 -2.82 -20.46 12.10
C PHE A 32 -4.03 -19.97 11.29
N VAL A 33 -4.09 -18.66 11.01
CA VAL A 33 -5.15 -18.06 10.19
C VAL A 33 -5.11 -18.62 8.76
N PHE A 34 -3.91 -18.77 8.18
CA PHE A 34 -3.74 -19.32 6.84
C PHE A 34 -4.21 -20.77 6.75
N VAL A 35 -3.90 -21.59 7.75
CA VAL A 35 -4.37 -22.98 7.84
C VAL A 35 -5.88 -23.02 8.01
N MET A 36 -6.46 -22.19 8.90
CA MET A 36 -7.91 -22.13 9.12
C MET A 36 -8.69 -21.67 7.89
N LEU A 37 -8.16 -20.73 7.12
CA LEU A 37 -8.77 -20.27 5.87
C LEU A 37 -8.55 -21.25 4.70
N GLY A 38 -7.47 -22.05 4.76
CA GLY A 38 -7.14 -23.03 3.71
C GLY A 38 -7.84 -24.37 3.85
N VAL A 39 -8.22 -24.73 5.07
CA VAL A 39 -9.02 -25.91 5.35
C VAL A 39 -10.48 -25.47 5.39
N ASP A 40 -11.26 -25.78 4.35
CA ASP A 40 -12.68 -25.45 4.21
C ASP A 40 -13.59 -26.08 5.32
N ALA A 41 -13.02 -26.47 6.45
CA ALA A 41 -13.61 -27.31 7.47
C ALA A 41 -14.32 -26.55 8.61
N THR A 42 -14.23 -25.21 8.67
CA THR A 42 -14.89 -24.48 9.77
C THR A 42 -16.06 -23.65 9.26
N PRO A 43 -17.30 -23.97 9.69
CA PRO A 43 -18.45 -23.12 9.41
C PRO A 43 -18.21 -21.68 9.93
N PRO A 44 -18.71 -20.65 9.25
CA PRO A 44 -18.41 -19.23 9.55
C PRO A 44 -18.89 -18.73 10.93
N HIS A 45 -19.54 -19.58 11.73
CA HIS A 45 -20.06 -19.21 13.06
C HIS A 45 -19.42 -20.00 14.21
N THR A 46 -18.30 -20.67 13.98
CA THR A 46 -17.60 -21.36 15.07
C THR A 46 -16.82 -20.40 15.95
N PRO A 47 -16.74 -20.61 17.28
CA PRO A 47 -15.91 -19.78 18.17
C PRO A 47 -14.46 -19.73 17.73
N LEU A 48 -13.97 -20.77 17.06
CA LEU A 48 -12.61 -20.85 16.51
C LEU A 48 -12.38 -19.86 15.37
N PHE A 49 -13.39 -19.59 14.54
CA PHE A 49 -13.35 -18.57 13.50
C PHE A 49 -13.18 -17.15 14.09
N TYR A 50 -13.98 -16.82 15.12
CA TYR A 50 -13.87 -15.52 15.79
C TYR A 50 -12.53 -15.35 16.49
N LEU A 51 -11.99 -16.42 17.09
CA LEU A 51 -10.65 -16.43 17.68
C LEU A 51 -9.58 -16.15 16.62
N ALA A 52 -9.67 -16.79 15.44
CA ALA A 52 -8.75 -16.56 14.34
C ALA A 52 -8.81 -15.11 13.84
N CYS A 53 -10.00 -14.50 13.73
CA CYS A 53 -10.18 -13.10 13.37
C CYS A 53 -9.55 -12.14 14.40
N LEU A 54 -9.76 -12.38 15.69
CA LEU A 54 -9.15 -11.58 16.76
C LEU A 54 -7.62 -11.71 16.76
N LEU A 55 -7.11 -12.94 16.61
CA LEU A 55 -5.68 -13.21 16.56
C LEU A 55 -5.02 -12.55 15.35
N SER A 56 -5.68 -12.61 14.19
CA SER A 56 -5.26 -11.95 12.94
C SER A 56 -5.17 -10.45 13.11
N SER A 57 -6.21 -9.84 13.69
CA SER A 57 -6.25 -8.39 13.93
C SER A 57 -5.14 -7.94 14.88
N TYR A 58 -4.93 -8.68 15.97
CA TYR A 58 -3.84 -8.41 16.92
C TYR A 58 -2.47 -8.59 16.26
N ALA A 59 -2.26 -9.70 15.53
CA ALA A 59 -1.03 -9.96 14.80
C ALA A 59 -0.71 -8.87 13.77
N LEU A 60 -1.71 -8.33 13.08
CA LEU A 60 -1.56 -7.22 12.15
C LEU A 60 -1.06 -5.96 12.88
N VAL A 61 -1.70 -5.58 13.97
CA VAL A 61 -1.34 -4.38 14.74
C VAL A 61 0.08 -4.47 15.30
N ILE A 62 0.46 -5.60 15.91
CA ILE A 62 1.84 -5.80 16.42
C ILE A 62 2.88 -5.85 15.31
N THR A 63 2.51 -6.35 14.13
CA THR A 63 3.39 -6.34 12.96
C THR A 63 3.63 -4.92 12.47
N ILE A 64 2.59 -4.10 12.34
CA ILE A 64 2.71 -2.71 11.92
C ILE A 64 3.56 -1.90 12.92
N THR A 65 3.28 -2.03 14.21
CA THR A 65 4.00 -1.28 15.26
C THR A 65 5.43 -1.78 15.47
N GLY A 66 5.65 -3.09 15.36
CA GLY A 66 6.95 -3.75 15.54
C GLY A 66 7.85 -3.78 14.31
N ALA A 67 7.29 -3.58 13.08
CA ALA A 67 8.04 -3.68 11.83
C ALA A 67 9.34 -2.88 11.79
N PRO A 68 9.41 -1.60 12.25
CA PRO A 68 10.67 -0.85 12.27
C PRO A 68 11.73 -1.48 13.17
N GLY A 69 11.32 -2.07 14.28
CA GLY A 69 12.22 -2.78 15.22
C GLY A 69 12.73 -4.09 14.64
N VAL A 70 11.85 -4.87 14.03
CA VAL A 70 12.19 -6.15 13.38
C VAL A 70 13.16 -5.91 12.22
N VAL A 71 12.91 -4.94 11.35
CA VAL A 71 13.79 -4.59 10.23
C VAL A 71 15.19 -4.18 10.74
N ARG A 72 15.26 -3.33 11.79
CA ARG A 72 16.55 -2.97 12.39
C ARG A 72 17.28 -4.17 13.02
N SER A 73 16.53 -5.07 13.66
CA SER A 73 17.08 -6.30 14.24
C SER A 73 17.62 -7.24 13.16
N MET A 74 16.87 -7.44 12.08
CA MET A 74 17.31 -8.23 10.92
C MET A 74 18.58 -7.64 10.26
N GLN A 75 18.64 -6.32 10.09
CA GLN A 75 19.83 -5.66 9.53
C GLN A 75 21.08 -5.84 10.41
N ARG A 76 20.89 -6.00 11.72
CA ARG A 76 21.97 -6.28 12.69
C ARG A 76 22.30 -7.77 12.79
N SER A 77 21.46 -8.65 12.29
CA SER A 77 21.63 -10.09 12.35
C SER A 77 22.89 -10.53 11.56
N LEU A 78 23.62 -11.49 12.14
CA LEU A 78 24.79 -12.10 11.52
C LEU A 78 24.47 -12.78 10.18
N ALA A 79 23.24 -13.25 10.00
CA ALA A 79 22.78 -13.89 8.77
C ALA A 79 22.66 -12.93 7.56
N VAL A 80 22.41 -11.64 7.79
CA VAL A 80 22.30 -10.65 6.70
C VAL A 80 23.65 -10.04 6.33
N ARG A 81 24.63 -10.10 7.22
CA ARG A 81 25.98 -9.55 6.99
C ARG A 81 26.73 -10.15 5.78
N PRO A 82 26.75 -11.49 5.58
CA PRO A 82 27.43 -12.05 4.41
C PRO A 82 26.75 -11.64 3.11
N LEU A 83 25.41 -11.63 3.07
CA LEU A 83 24.64 -11.18 1.91
C LEU A 83 24.91 -9.70 1.60
N GLN A 84 24.95 -8.85 2.60
CA GLN A 84 25.30 -7.43 2.43
C GLN A 84 26.74 -7.26 1.93
N ARG A 85 27.69 -8.11 2.37
CA ARG A 85 29.07 -8.09 1.85
C ARG A 85 29.11 -8.45 0.37
N GLN A 86 28.41 -9.50 -0.06
CA GLN A 86 28.33 -9.87 -1.48
C GLN A 86 27.69 -8.76 -2.32
N ILE A 87 26.62 -8.15 -1.84
CA ILE A 87 25.97 -7.02 -2.54
C ILE A 87 26.91 -5.81 -2.62
N ARG A 88 27.72 -5.54 -1.59
CA ARG A 88 28.70 -4.44 -1.58
C ARG A 88 29.90 -4.66 -2.50
N GLN A 89 30.20 -5.90 -2.88
CA GLN A 89 31.26 -6.19 -3.86
C GLN A 89 30.92 -5.64 -5.26
N HIS A 90 29.63 -5.50 -5.57
CA HIS A 90 29.18 -4.85 -6.81
C HIS A 90 28.98 -3.35 -6.60
N PRO A 91 29.54 -2.47 -7.48
CA PRO A 91 29.45 -1.02 -7.33
C PRO A 91 28.01 -0.50 -7.29
N LEU A 92 27.11 -1.11 -8.06
CA LEU A 92 25.66 -0.80 -8.03
C LEU A 92 25.00 -1.24 -6.72
N GLY A 93 25.44 -2.37 -6.16
CA GLY A 93 24.92 -2.90 -4.89
C GLY A 93 25.34 -2.04 -3.70
N ALA A 94 26.58 -1.59 -3.66
CA ALA A 94 27.06 -0.64 -2.65
C ALA A 94 26.24 0.65 -2.67
N ARG A 95 26.07 1.23 -3.85
CA ARG A 95 25.27 2.46 -4.03
C ARG A 95 23.81 2.27 -3.65
N TYR A 96 23.21 1.11 -3.93
CA TYR A 96 21.84 0.79 -3.51
C TYR A 96 21.67 0.71 -1.99
N LEU A 97 22.69 0.21 -1.27
CA LEU A 97 22.65 0.10 0.19
C LEU A 97 22.89 1.44 0.89
N ASP A 98 23.78 2.25 0.36
CA ASP A 98 24.27 3.45 1.04
C ASP A 98 23.50 4.73 0.61
N ASP A 99 22.98 4.79 -0.62
CA ASP A 99 22.27 5.96 -1.17
C ASP A 99 20.74 5.75 -1.17
N ALA A 100 20.05 6.48 -0.27
CA ALA A 100 18.59 6.45 -0.18
C ALA A 100 17.90 7.05 -1.42
N ILE A 101 18.53 8.01 -2.10
CA ILE A 101 18.01 8.64 -3.32
C ILE A 101 18.07 7.61 -4.46
N PHE A 102 19.22 6.96 -4.64
CA PHE A 102 19.41 5.93 -5.66
C PHE A 102 18.41 4.76 -5.49
N ARG A 103 18.21 4.30 -4.26
CA ARG A 103 17.21 3.27 -3.93
C ARG A 103 15.78 3.71 -4.27
N SER A 104 15.45 4.97 -4.02
CA SER A 104 14.15 5.53 -4.38
C SER A 104 13.96 5.63 -5.88
N MET A 105 15.01 5.95 -6.64
CA MET A 105 14.98 5.97 -8.10
C MET A 105 14.73 4.57 -8.68
N ILE A 106 15.46 3.55 -8.22
CA ILE A 106 15.24 2.16 -8.65
C ILE A 106 13.81 1.71 -8.34
N SER A 107 13.30 2.04 -7.15
CA SER A 107 11.91 1.75 -6.77
C SER A 107 10.90 2.48 -7.69
N LEU A 108 11.21 3.69 -8.15
CA LEU A 108 10.38 4.44 -9.07
C LEU A 108 10.37 3.80 -10.47
N TYR A 109 11.54 3.40 -10.99
CA TYR A 109 11.65 2.72 -12.28
C TYR A 109 10.91 1.39 -12.30
N SER A 110 11.15 0.53 -11.32
CA SER A 110 10.46 -0.77 -11.23
C SER A 110 8.95 -0.62 -11.07
N SER A 111 8.51 0.34 -10.26
CA SER A 111 7.08 0.62 -10.10
C SER A 111 6.45 1.22 -11.36
N LEU A 112 7.17 2.07 -12.11
CA LEU A 112 6.71 2.59 -13.40
C LEU A 112 6.52 1.43 -14.40
N LEU A 113 7.52 0.57 -14.52
CA LEU A 113 7.46 -0.59 -15.44
C LEU A 113 6.29 -1.51 -15.10
N ILE A 114 6.14 -1.87 -13.82
CA ILE A 114 5.05 -2.73 -13.37
C ILE A 114 3.70 -2.09 -13.69
N ASN A 115 3.49 -0.81 -13.36
CA ASN A 115 2.21 -0.15 -13.64
C ASN A 115 1.93 -0.01 -15.14
N ALA A 116 2.94 0.26 -15.96
CA ALA A 116 2.78 0.33 -17.41
C ALA A 116 2.38 -1.03 -17.99
N LEU A 117 3.01 -2.12 -17.53
CA LEU A 117 2.65 -3.48 -17.93
C LEU A 117 1.22 -3.84 -17.51
N TYR A 118 0.83 -3.50 -16.26
CA TYR A 118 -0.54 -3.72 -15.80
C TYR A 118 -1.56 -2.89 -16.58
N ALA A 119 -1.26 -1.63 -16.87
CA ALA A 119 -2.13 -0.77 -17.70
C ALA A 119 -2.34 -1.37 -19.09
N ALA A 120 -1.27 -1.78 -19.76
CA ALA A 120 -1.32 -2.41 -21.06
C ALA A 120 -2.12 -3.72 -21.03
N PHE A 121 -1.84 -4.60 -20.07
CA PHE A 121 -2.56 -5.86 -19.90
C PHE A 121 -4.05 -5.65 -19.65
N LYS A 122 -4.42 -4.72 -18.74
CA LYS A 122 -5.82 -4.43 -18.45
C LYS A 122 -6.53 -3.75 -19.61
N LEU A 123 -5.85 -2.88 -20.37
CA LEU A 123 -6.40 -2.25 -21.57
C LEU A 123 -6.70 -3.28 -22.65
N ILE A 124 -5.74 -4.16 -22.96
CA ILE A 124 -5.92 -5.23 -23.94
C ILE A 124 -7.07 -6.15 -23.53
N SER A 125 -7.12 -6.55 -22.25
CA SER A 125 -8.20 -7.37 -21.72
C SER A 125 -9.54 -6.65 -21.78
N GLY A 126 -9.58 -5.36 -21.44
CA GLY A 126 -10.79 -4.54 -21.49
C GLY A 126 -11.37 -4.41 -22.88
N LEU A 127 -10.51 -4.16 -23.88
CA LEU A 127 -10.92 -4.07 -25.28
C LEU A 127 -11.38 -5.42 -25.84
N ARG A 128 -10.68 -6.52 -25.50
CA ARG A 128 -11.03 -7.85 -26.01
C ARG A 128 -12.32 -8.40 -25.41
N PHE A 129 -12.57 -8.14 -24.13
CA PHE A 129 -13.75 -8.64 -23.41
C PHE A 129 -14.87 -7.60 -23.27
N HIS A 130 -14.73 -6.41 -23.89
CA HIS A 130 -15.67 -5.29 -23.78
C HIS A 130 -16.09 -4.98 -22.34
N SER A 131 -15.14 -5.09 -21.38
CA SER A 131 -15.39 -4.95 -19.96
C SER A 131 -15.02 -3.55 -19.46
N SER A 132 -16.02 -2.78 -19.04
CA SER A 132 -15.84 -1.45 -18.44
C SER A 132 -14.95 -1.51 -17.18
N TRP A 133 -15.00 -2.62 -16.44
CA TRP A 133 -14.14 -2.87 -15.27
C TRP A 133 -12.65 -2.85 -15.64
N PHE A 134 -12.25 -3.63 -16.64
CA PHE A 134 -10.84 -3.68 -17.05
C PHE A 134 -10.37 -2.36 -17.65
N ILE A 135 -11.24 -1.63 -18.37
CA ILE A 135 -10.92 -0.32 -18.94
C ILE A 135 -10.69 0.70 -17.81
N SER A 136 -11.55 0.73 -16.79
CA SER A 136 -11.41 1.63 -15.63
C SER A 136 -10.13 1.35 -14.86
N LEU A 137 -9.79 0.07 -14.63
CA LEU A 137 -8.52 -0.31 -14.01
C LEU A 137 -7.32 0.06 -14.88
N ALA A 138 -7.42 -0.07 -16.21
CA ALA A 138 -6.36 0.36 -17.12
C ALA A 138 -6.12 1.86 -17.02
N ALA A 139 -7.17 2.69 -16.97
CA ALA A 139 -7.06 4.14 -16.77
C ALA A 139 -6.40 4.48 -15.44
N TYR A 140 -6.75 3.77 -14.37
CA TYR A 140 -6.14 3.92 -13.05
C TYR A 140 -4.62 3.64 -13.09
N TYR A 141 -4.21 2.48 -13.62
CA TYR A 141 -2.79 2.11 -13.71
C TYR A 141 -2.02 3.02 -14.67
N LEU A 142 -2.65 3.52 -15.74
CA LEU A 142 -2.06 4.49 -16.67
C LEU A 142 -1.76 5.81 -15.96
N LEU A 143 -2.68 6.33 -15.14
CA LEU A 143 -2.46 7.55 -14.36
C LEU A 143 -1.34 7.37 -13.33
N LEU A 144 -1.27 6.21 -12.66
CA LEU A 144 -0.16 5.88 -11.77
C LEU A 144 1.19 5.84 -12.51
N ALA A 145 1.23 5.23 -13.68
CA ALA A 145 2.42 5.17 -14.52
C ALA A 145 2.83 6.58 -14.99
N LEU A 146 1.87 7.39 -15.43
CA LEU A 146 2.11 8.77 -15.85
C LEU A 146 2.71 9.62 -14.73
N MET A 147 2.14 9.56 -13.53
CA MET A 147 2.68 10.28 -12.37
C MET A 147 4.15 9.88 -12.09
N ARG A 148 4.43 8.58 -12.07
CA ARG A 148 5.79 8.08 -11.84
C ARG A 148 6.76 8.46 -12.96
N PHE A 149 6.30 8.41 -14.22
CA PHE A 149 7.09 8.86 -15.37
C PHE A 149 7.46 10.34 -15.26
N LEU A 150 6.52 11.22 -14.91
CA LEU A 150 6.75 12.65 -14.75
C LEU A 150 7.76 12.96 -13.64
N LEU A 151 7.68 12.23 -12.51
CA LEU A 151 8.65 12.35 -11.42
C LEU A 151 10.03 11.88 -11.87
N LEU A 152 10.11 10.73 -12.52
CA LEU A 152 11.35 10.15 -12.98
C LEU A 152 12.05 11.01 -14.02
N ARG A 153 11.30 11.52 -15.02
CA ARG A 153 11.80 12.46 -16.01
C ARG A 153 12.39 13.71 -15.36
N HIS A 154 11.77 14.19 -14.29
CA HIS A 154 12.28 15.36 -13.56
C HIS A 154 13.58 15.03 -12.81
N VAL A 155 13.63 13.92 -12.10
CA VAL A 155 14.80 13.48 -11.33
C VAL A 155 16.00 13.21 -12.24
N ASN A 156 15.77 12.64 -13.43
CA ASN A 156 16.84 12.39 -14.41
C ASN A 156 17.39 13.67 -15.05
N LYS A 157 16.53 14.70 -15.23
CA LYS A 157 16.95 15.95 -15.85
C LYS A 157 17.62 16.92 -14.87
N ASN A 158 17.16 16.93 -13.63
CA ASN A 158 17.65 17.80 -12.56
C ASN A 158 17.98 16.93 -11.36
N ASN A 159 19.21 17.03 -10.83
CA ASN A 159 19.55 16.35 -9.59
C ASN A 159 18.57 16.73 -8.47
N VAL A 160 18.18 15.74 -7.65
CA VAL A 160 17.24 15.95 -6.55
C VAL A 160 17.78 17.04 -5.60
N GLY A 161 16.96 18.03 -5.29
CA GLY A 161 17.31 19.12 -4.38
C GLY A 161 18.00 20.33 -5.02
N THR A 162 18.38 20.30 -6.30
CA THR A 162 19.06 21.42 -6.95
C THR A 162 18.13 22.55 -7.40
N ASN A 163 16.87 22.23 -7.73
CA ASN A 163 15.91 23.19 -8.28
C ASN A 163 14.56 23.09 -7.56
N LEU A 164 14.53 23.52 -6.30
CA LEU A 164 13.36 23.46 -5.41
C LEU A 164 12.05 24.00 -6.04
N PRO A 165 12.02 25.16 -6.74
CA PRO A 165 10.79 25.65 -7.35
C PRO A 165 10.23 24.73 -8.42
N SER A 166 11.09 24.11 -9.22
CA SER A 166 10.71 23.14 -10.22
C SER A 166 10.15 21.85 -9.57
N GLU A 167 10.75 21.41 -8.48
CA GLU A 167 10.26 20.27 -7.70
C GLU A 167 8.88 20.52 -7.12
N TRP A 168 8.62 21.73 -6.57
CA TRP A 168 7.30 22.10 -6.04
C TRP A 168 6.21 22.17 -7.12
N ARG A 169 6.54 22.64 -8.35
CA ARG A 169 5.61 22.60 -9.48
C ARG A 169 5.24 21.16 -9.85
N ARG A 170 6.20 20.24 -9.87
CA ARG A 170 5.95 18.81 -10.13
C ARG A 170 5.16 18.17 -9.01
N TYR A 171 5.44 18.52 -7.77
CA TYR A 171 4.67 18.08 -6.62
C TYR A 171 3.20 18.50 -6.74
N ARG A 172 2.94 19.75 -7.13
CA ARG A 172 1.58 20.25 -7.39
C ARG A 172 0.91 19.48 -8.53
N LEU A 173 1.61 19.23 -9.62
CA LEU A 173 1.08 18.44 -10.74
C LEU A 173 0.69 17.03 -10.30
N CYS A 174 1.49 16.38 -9.47
CA CYS A 174 1.12 15.08 -8.88
C CYS A 174 -0.15 15.17 -8.04
N GLY A 175 -0.36 16.25 -7.29
CA GLY A 175 -1.61 16.49 -6.55
C GLY A 175 -2.83 16.58 -7.48
N VAL A 176 -2.72 17.30 -8.59
CA VAL A 176 -3.78 17.40 -9.61
C VAL A 176 -4.07 16.03 -10.24
N LEU A 177 -3.03 15.28 -10.60
CA LEU A 177 -3.19 13.94 -11.16
C LEU A 177 -3.79 12.94 -10.16
N LEU A 178 -3.44 13.06 -8.86
CA LEU A 178 -4.09 12.28 -7.80
C LEU A 178 -5.58 12.61 -7.67
N PHE A 179 -5.93 13.88 -7.81
CA PHE A 179 -7.33 14.31 -7.81
C PHE A 179 -8.10 13.70 -9.00
N LEU A 180 -7.54 13.77 -10.22
CA LEU A 180 -8.12 13.12 -11.40
C LEU A 180 -8.24 11.60 -11.22
N MET A 181 -7.20 10.98 -10.65
CA MET A 181 -7.22 9.56 -10.35
C MET A 181 -8.31 9.20 -9.33
N ASN A 182 -8.61 10.08 -8.39
CA ASN A 182 -9.70 9.87 -7.44
C ASN A 182 -11.07 9.82 -8.13
N ILE A 183 -11.29 10.62 -9.19
CA ILE A 183 -12.51 10.57 -10.00
C ILE A 183 -12.64 9.18 -10.66
N VAL A 184 -11.54 8.68 -11.25
CA VAL A 184 -11.52 7.33 -11.83
C VAL A 184 -11.80 6.27 -10.76
N LEU A 185 -11.23 6.44 -9.56
CA LEU A 185 -11.42 5.52 -8.44
C LEU A 185 -12.88 5.49 -7.98
N VAL A 186 -13.55 6.65 -7.90
CA VAL A 186 -14.98 6.71 -7.61
C VAL A 186 -15.78 5.92 -8.66
N GLY A 187 -15.46 6.07 -9.94
CA GLY A 187 -16.07 5.27 -11.02
C GLY A 187 -15.85 3.78 -10.82
N VAL A 188 -14.65 3.36 -10.44
CA VAL A 188 -14.34 1.95 -10.12
C VAL A 188 -15.17 1.45 -8.93
N VAL A 189 -15.30 2.22 -7.86
CA VAL A 189 -16.13 1.88 -6.69
C VAL A 189 -17.59 1.70 -7.09
N VAL A 190 -18.14 2.64 -7.87
CA VAL A 190 -19.52 2.56 -8.38
C VAL A 190 -19.74 1.32 -9.23
N LEU A 191 -18.78 1.00 -10.12
CA LEU A 191 -18.84 -0.22 -10.94
C LEU A 191 -18.84 -1.49 -10.09
N VAL A 192 -18.02 -1.58 -9.04
CA VAL A 192 -17.99 -2.75 -8.14
C VAL A 192 -19.32 -2.94 -7.42
N ILE A 193 -19.94 -1.83 -7.01
CA ILE A 193 -21.23 -1.86 -6.30
C ILE A 193 -22.36 -2.34 -7.22
N HIS A 194 -22.39 -1.89 -8.49
CA HIS A 194 -23.47 -2.20 -9.43
C HIS A 194 -23.28 -3.50 -10.21
N GLN A 195 -22.03 -3.97 -10.38
CA GLN A 195 -21.77 -5.23 -11.02
C GLN A 195 -21.76 -6.33 -9.96
N ASP A 196 -22.66 -7.30 -10.10
CA ASP A 196 -22.81 -8.45 -9.18
C ASP A 196 -21.60 -9.41 -9.14
N GLY A 197 -20.42 -8.96 -9.52
CA GLY A 197 -19.22 -9.77 -9.56
C GLY A 197 -17.92 -8.96 -9.40
N ALA A 198 -17.39 -8.89 -8.18
CA ALA A 198 -15.96 -8.67 -8.01
C ALA A 198 -15.21 -9.84 -8.65
N PHE A 199 -14.02 -9.58 -9.22
CA PHE A 199 -13.21 -10.63 -9.85
C PHE A 199 -12.86 -11.72 -8.83
N VAL A 200 -13.38 -12.93 -9.05
CA VAL A 200 -13.07 -14.08 -8.21
C VAL A 200 -11.69 -14.62 -8.58
N TYR A 201 -10.75 -14.50 -7.68
CA TYR A 201 -9.43 -15.09 -7.87
C TYR A 201 -9.48 -16.61 -7.73
N PRO A 202 -8.93 -17.36 -8.71
CA PRO A 202 -8.92 -18.81 -8.65
C PRO A 202 -8.03 -19.33 -7.53
N GLY A 203 -8.51 -20.29 -6.76
CA GLY A 203 -7.76 -21.05 -5.75
C GLY A 203 -7.12 -20.19 -4.66
N ASN A 204 -5.88 -20.48 -4.35
CA ASN A 204 -5.12 -19.87 -3.25
C ASN A 204 -4.46 -18.51 -3.60
N LEU A 205 -4.67 -17.98 -4.80
CA LEU A 205 -4.09 -16.69 -5.23
C LEU A 205 -4.55 -15.51 -4.38
N ILE A 206 -5.74 -15.60 -3.80
CA ILE A 206 -6.27 -14.56 -2.91
C ILE A 206 -5.40 -14.36 -1.66
N TYR A 207 -4.82 -15.43 -1.10
CA TYR A 207 -3.95 -15.36 0.06
C TYR A 207 -2.60 -14.72 -0.27
N LEU A 208 -2.06 -15.04 -1.46
CA LEU A 208 -0.83 -14.41 -1.94
C LEU A 208 -1.06 -12.91 -2.19
N MET A 209 -2.20 -12.55 -2.76
CA MET A 209 -2.60 -11.16 -2.97
C MET A 209 -2.78 -10.42 -1.64
N ALA A 210 -3.35 -11.06 -0.62
CA ALA A 210 -3.47 -10.50 0.72
C ALA A 210 -2.09 -10.20 1.33
N LEU A 211 -1.18 -11.18 1.29
CA LEU A 211 0.19 -11.01 1.80
C LEU A 211 0.90 -9.84 1.11
N TYR A 212 0.82 -9.77 -0.22
CA TYR A 212 1.41 -8.67 -1.00
C TYR A 212 0.79 -7.31 -0.63
N THR A 213 -0.53 -7.24 -0.53
CA THR A 213 -1.26 -6.00 -0.24
C THR A 213 -0.92 -5.45 1.13
N PHE A 214 -0.89 -6.29 2.17
CA PHE A 214 -0.49 -5.88 3.51
C PHE A 214 0.98 -5.44 3.56
N TYR A 215 1.87 -6.19 2.92
CA TYR A 215 3.27 -5.79 2.79
C TYR A 215 3.42 -4.42 2.11
N ALA A 216 2.73 -4.21 0.99
CA ALA A 216 2.76 -2.96 0.25
C ALA A 216 2.21 -1.78 1.08
N LEU A 217 1.09 -1.98 1.80
CA LEU A 217 0.47 -0.96 2.64
C LEU A 217 1.37 -0.55 3.81
N ILE A 218 1.91 -1.52 4.54
CA ILE A 218 2.82 -1.28 5.67
C ILE A 218 4.07 -0.54 5.18
N THR A 219 4.69 -1.03 4.11
CA THR A 219 5.91 -0.44 3.54
C THR A 219 5.65 0.98 3.02
N ALA A 220 4.53 1.21 2.34
CA ALA A 220 4.16 2.52 1.84
C ALA A 220 3.90 3.51 2.98
N GLY A 221 3.18 3.10 4.02
CA GLY A 221 2.91 3.93 5.21
C GLY A 221 4.20 4.35 5.93
N ILE A 222 5.09 3.41 6.20
CA ILE A 222 6.40 3.69 6.82
C ILE A 222 7.23 4.64 5.93
N ASN A 223 7.22 4.43 4.62
CA ASN A 223 7.97 5.26 3.69
C ASN A 223 7.43 6.69 3.63
N VAL A 224 6.11 6.89 3.61
CA VAL A 224 5.53 8.24 3.64
C VAL A 224 5.97 8.99 4.89
N ALA A 225 5.86 8.36 6.07
CA ALA A 225 6.27 8.98 7.33
C ALA A 225 7.78 9.30 7.37
N LYS A 226 8.61 8.41 6.83
CA LYS A 226 10.06 8.59 6.80
C LYS A 226 10.51 9.68 5.83
N PHE A 227 9.97 9.69 4.60
CA PHE A 227 10.44 10.58 3.54
C PHE A 227 9.93 12.01 3.65
N GLN A 228 8.90 12.28 4.46
CA GLN A 228 8.53 13.66 4.81
C GLN A 228 9.66 14.43 5.51
N LYS A 229 10.60 13.72 6.15
CA LYS A 229 11.76 14.31 6.83
C LYS A 229 12.92 14.68 5.91
N TYR A 230 12.97 14.15 4.67
CA TYR A 230 14.10 14.35 3.76
C TYR A 230 14.03 15.62 2.91
N GLY A 231 12.98 16.44 3.04
CA GLY A 231 12.89 17.77 2.43
C GLY A 231 12.72 17.82 0.90
N SER A 232 12.77 16.69 0.17
CA SER A 232 12.51 16.68 -1.27
C SER A 232 11.04 16.48 -1.60
N PRO A 233 10.38 17.45 -2.28
CA PRO A 233 8.98 17.33 -2.69
C PRO A 233 8.75 16.15 -3.63
N VAL A 234 9.64 15.91 -4.57
CA VAL A 234 9.53 14.84 -5.58
C VAL A 234 9.54 13.46 -4.94
N LEU A 235 10.47 13.23 -4.00
CA LEU A 235 10.51 11.94 -3.26
C LEU A 235 9.27 11.75 -2.37
N SER A 236 8.79 12.84 -1.77
CA SER A 236 7.54 12.82 -0.99
C SER A 236 6.34 12.44 -1.86
N ALA A 237 6.20 13.06 -3.06
CA ALA A 237 5.16 12.69 -4.01
C ALA A 237 5.20 11.21 -4.39
N ALA A 238 6.38 10.67 -4.71
CA ALA A 238 6.55 9.27 -5.08
C ALA A 238 6.05 8.31 -3.98
N LYS A 239 6.25 8.68 -2.70
CA LYS A 239 5.79 7.85 -1.57
C LYS A 239 4.28 7.95 -1.35
N VAL A 240 3.68 9.13 -1.55
CA VAL A 240 2.23 9.29 -1.51
C VAL A 240 1.56 8.49 -2.63
N ILE A 241 2.09 8.53 -3.85
CA ILE A 241 1.61 7.72 -4.98
C ILE A 241 1.66 6.21 -4.64
N SER A 242 2.74 5.76 -3.99
CA SER A 242 2.86 4.36 -3.56
C SER A 242 1.85 4.00 -2.47
N LEU A 243 1.56 4.90 -1.54
CA LEU A 243 0.53 4.70 -0.52
C LEU A 243 -0.86 4.63 -1.14
N THR A 244 -1.16 5.53 -2.09
CA THR A 244 -2.44 5.50 -2.83
C THR A 244 -2.62 4.18 -3.57
N ALA A 245 -1.58 3.70 -4.26
CA ALA A 245 -1.62 2.40 -4.94
C ALA A 245 -1.86 1.24 -3.96
N ALA A 246 -1.27 1.28 -2.77
CA ALA A 246 -1.47 0.27 -1.73
C ALA A 246 -2.90 0.30 -1.15
N LEU A 247 -3.48 1.50 -0.95
CA LEU A 247 -4.87 1.65 -0.50
C LEU A 247 -5.87 1.08 -1.52
N VAL A 248 -5.65 1.33 -2.81
CA VAL A 248 -6.51 0.76 -3.86
C VAL A 248 -6.33 -0.75 -3.98
N SER A 249 -5.11 -1.27 -3.77
CA SER A 249 -4.87 -2.72 -3.69
C SER A 249 -5.60 -3.33 -2.49
N LEU A 250 -5.69 -2.61 -1.37
CA LEU A 250 -6.46 -3.05 -0.20
C LEU A 250 -7.96 -3.13 -0.51
N PHE A 251 -8.50 -2.13 -1.21
CA PHE A 251 -9.90 -2.16 -1.67
C PHE A 251 -10.17 -3.33 -2.62
N ALA A 252 -9.28 -3.55 -3.58
CA ALA A 252 -9.40 -4.67 -4.51
C ALA A 252 -9.30 -6.04 -3.80
N LEU A 253 -8.47 -6.15 -2.77
CA LEU A 253 -8.40 -7.35 -1.94
C LEU A 253 -9.70 -7.56 -1.14
N GLU A 254 -10.22 -6.51 -0.50
CA GLU A 254 -11.47 -6.55 0.26
C GLU A 254 -12.63 -7.02 -0.62
N THR A 255 -12.82 -6.41 -1.78
CA THR A 255 -13.88 -6.79 -2.72
C THR A 255 -13.75 -8.24 -3.21
N ALA A 256 -12.52 -8.69 -3.45
CA ALA A 256 -12.24 -10.07 -3.84
C ALA A 256 -12.52 -11.06 -2.68
N MET A 257 -12.19 -10.68 -1.44
CA MET A 257 -12.49 -11.49 -0.26
C MET A 257 -14.00 -11.58 -0.01
N ILE A 258 -14.72 -10.47 -0.11
CA ILE A 258 -16.17 -10.46 0.00
C ILE A 258 -16.79 -11.37 -1.07
N ALA A 259 -16.35 -11.26 -2.34
CA ALA A 259 -16.85 -12.11 -3.41
C ALA A 259 -16.58 -13.62 -3.19
N ARG A 260 -15.46 -13.95 -2.55
CA ARG A 260 -15.06 -15.36 -2.31
C ARG A 260 -15.73 -15.97 -1.09
N PHE A 261 -15.93 -15.20 -0.03
CA PHE A 261 -16.32 -15.73 1.29
C PHE A 261 -17.73 -15.32 1.74
N SER A 262 -18.42 -14.43 1.01
CA SER A 262 -19.83 -14.11 1.33
C SER A 262 -20.73 -15.29 1.04
N ALA A 263 -21.63 -15.58 1.98
CA ALA A 263 -22.69 -16.56 1.77
C ALA A 263 -23.66 -16.07 0.68
N PRO A 264 -24.24 -16.99 -0.12
CA PRO A 264 -25.30 -16.63 -1.06
C PRO A 264 -26.47 -15.94 -0.34
N GLY A 265 -26.94 -14.82 -0.87
CA GLY A 265 -28.05 -14.03 -0.29
C GLY A 265 -27.64 -12.92 0.68
N ASN A 266 -26.34 -12.65 0.86
CA ASN A 266 -25.84 -11.57 1.74
C ASN A 266 -25.48 -10.30 0.93
N ASP A 267 -26.32 -9.93 -0.04
CA ASP A 267 -26.06 -8.82 -0.96
C ASP A 267 -26.02 -7.46 -0.25
N ASP A 268 -26.84 -7.27 0.79
CA ASP A 268 -26.85 -6.05 1.61
C ASP A 268 -25.50 -5.84 2.33
N PHE A 269 -24.94 -6.89 2.92
CA PHE A 269 -23.64 -6.81 3.58
C PHE A 269 -22.53 -6.46 2.57
N ARG A 270 -22.53 -7.10 1.41
CA ARG A 270 -21.59 -6.82 0.33
C ARG A 270 -21.69 -5.36 -0.13
N PHE A 271 -22.90 -4.88 -0.37
CA PHE A 271 -23.18 -3.50 -0.77
C PHE A 271 -22.66 -2.49 0.26
N TRP A 272 -23.02 -2.68 1.54
CA TRP A 272 -22.62 -1.75 2.61
C TRP A 272 -21.11 -1.76 2.84
N MET A 273 -20.48 -2.92 2.93
CA MET A 273 -19.03 -3.01 3.16
C MET A 273 -18.24 -2.38 2.02
N THR A 274 -18.57 -2.72 0.77
CA THR A 274 -17.89 -2.16 -0.41
C THR A 274 -18.11 -0.65 -0.54
N SER A 275 -19.32 -0.17 -0.23
CA SER A 275 -19.65 1.26 -0.29
C SER A 275 -18.89 2.06 0.77
N VAL A 276 -18.88 1.61 2.01
CA VAL A 276 -18.23 2.30 3.13
C VAL A 276 -16.71 2.31 2.94
N SER A 277 -16.12 1.18 2.61
CA SER A 277 -14.66 1.08 2.40
C SER A 277 -14.22 1.85 1.17
N GLY A 278 -14.95 1.76 0.07
CA GLY A 278 -14.69 2.52 -1.15
C GLY A 278 -14.76 4.04 -0.89
N MET A 279 -15.79 4.51 -0.19
CA MET A 279 -15.94 5.91 0.20
C MET A 279 -14.78 6.37 1.09
N LEU A 280 -14.39 5.57 2.08
CA LEU A 280 -13.29 5.89 2.99
C LEU A 280 -11.96 6.02 2.24
N ILE A 281 -11.68 5.11 1.31
CA ILE A 281 -10.45 5.15 0.51
C ILE A 281 -10.46 6.36 -0.44
N CYS A 282 -11.59 6.67 -1.09
CA CYS A 282 -11.72 7.87 -1.91
C CYS A 282 -11.50 9.14 -1.10
N MET A 283 -12.04 9.24 0.12
CA MET A 283 -11.80 10.38 1.02
C MET A 283 -10.32 10.49 1.43
N LEU A 284 -9.66 9.39 1.73
CA LEU A 284 -8.22 9.39 2.07
C LEU A 284 -7.37 9.85 0.88
N VAL A 285 -7.64 9.35 -0.32
CA VAL A 285 -6.91 9.74 -1.54
C VAL A 285 -7.15 11.21 -1.86
N LEU A 286 -8.40 11.68 -1.76
CA LEU A 286 -8.75 13.08 -1.94
C LEU A 286 -8.03 13.97 -0.91
N GLY A 287 -8.03 13.59 0.35
CA GLY A 287 -7.31 14.30 1.41
C GLY A 287 -5.81 14.41 1.12
N MET A 288 -5.18 13.33 0.66
CA MET A 288 -3.78 13.35 0.24
C MET A 288 -3.54 14.28 -0.96
N ALA A 289 -4.43 14.27 -1.96
CA ALA A 289 -4.34 15.16 -3.12
C ALA A 289 -4.43 16.64 -2.71
N ILE A 290 -5.40 16.99 -1.84
CA ILE A 290 -5.57 18.35 -1.32
C ILE A 290 -4.35 18.79 -0.52
N VAL A 291 -3.83 17.96 0.38
CA VAL A 291 -2.64 18.26 1.18
C VAL A 291 -1.42 18.54 0.29
N ILE A 292 -1.23 17.76 -0.77
CA ILE A 292 -0.15 17.96 -1.75
C ILE A 292 -0.33 19.29 -2.46
N MET A 293 -1.53 19.61 -2.95
CA MET A 293 -1.82 20.85 -3.67
C MET A 293 -1.64 22.09 -2.77
N VAL A 294 -2.16 22.05 -1.56
CA VAL A 294 -2.07 23.16 -0.60
C VAL A 294 -0.61 23.40 -0.22
N ARG A 295 0.14 22.37 0.16
CA ARG A 295 1.58 22.49 0.48
C ARG A 295 2.37 23.06 -0.68
N ALA A 296 2.12 22.58 -1.90
CA ALA A 296 2.80 23.09 -3.09
C ALA A 296 2.50 24.58 -3.34
N THR A 297 1.24 24.98 -3.23
CA THR A 297 0.80 26.36 -3.46
C THR A 297 1.40 27.30 -2.43
N VAL A 298 1.35 26.93 -1.14
CA VAL A 298 1.96 27.74 -0.06
C VAL A 298 3.47 27.95 -0.26
N HIS A 299 4.20 26.91 -0.69
CA HIS A 299 5.63 27.04 -0.94
C HIS A 299 5.96 27.81 -2.23
N LEU A 300 5.09 27.77 -3.24
CA LEU A 300 5.27 28.54 -4.48
C LEU A 300 4.86 30.01 -4.31
N SER A 301 3.94 30.32 -3.38
CA SER A 301 3.50 31.70 -3.09
C SER A 301 4.46 32.48 -2.19
N LYS A 302 5.34 31.81 -1.45
CA LYS A 302 6.34 32.45 -0.58
C LYS A 302 7.62 32.92 -1.32
N LYS A 303 7.65 32.81 -2.63
CA LYS A 303 8.68 33.33 -3.52
C LYS A 303 8.13 34.40 -4.45
#